data_381e2639dc498130974b6cd849be1315
#
_entry.id   381e2639dc498130974b6cd849be1315
#
_cell.length_a   1.000
_cell.length_b   1.000
_cell.length_c   1.000
_cell.angle_alpha   90.00
_cell.angle_beta   90.00
_cell.angle_gamma   90.00
#
_symmetry.space_group_name_H-M   'P 1'
#
loop_
_entity.id
_entity.type
_entity.pdbx_description
1 polymer ?
#
loop_
_entity_poly.entity_id
_entity_poly.type
_entity_poly.pdbx_seq_one_letter_code
_entity_poly.pdbx_strand_id
1 'polypeptide(L)'
;ARIAEIAPSDIHLNYFRSVADEKKAMLRIERSRFFPELSVGYVRQKIAPLSGLDSWMVGISFPVLFFPQHSRVRQAKIDSYIARTEAESNIRQLNNKVEELSVALRKEGEHIRYYTTGALPEAEALLKSATVQFKENETDITQFVQSLNAAREIRRGYIEAVYAYNISALELELYSR
;
A
#
# COMPACT_ATOMS: atom_id res chain seq x y z
N ALA A 1 3.80 -14.28 -17.23
CA ALA A 1 3.48 -12.99 -16.62
C ALA A 1 4.30 -12.87 -15.34
N ARG A 2 5.21 -11.90 -15.23
CA ARG A 2 5.90 -11.58 -13.96
C ARG A 2 4.81 -11.13 -12.99
N ILE A 3 4.74 -11.77 -11.82
CA ILE A 3 4.01 -11.25 -10.68
C ILE A 3 4.60 -9.86 -10.43
N ALA A 4 3.75 -8.83 -10.38
CA ALA A 4 4.20 -7.49 -10.05
C ALA A 4 4.83 -7.54 -8.65
N GLU A 5 6.11 -7.30 -8.58
CA GLU A 5 6.87 -7.25 -7.32
C GLU A 5 6.81 -5.79 -6.85
N ILE A 6 6.43 -5.59 -5.59
CA ILE A 6 6.37 -4.23 -5.03
C ILE A 6 7.75 -3.62 -5.15
N ALA A 7 7.82 -2.43 -5.73
CA ALA A 7 9.09 -1.73 -5.87
C ALA A 7 9.72 -1.49 -4.49
N PRO A 8 11.03 -1.74 -4.31
CA PRO A 8 11.72 -1.47 -3.05
C PRO A 8 11.66 0.00 -2.60
N SER A 9 11.33 0.89 -3.55
CA SER A 9 11.17 2.33 -3.36
C SER A 9 9.73 2.75 -3.00
N ASP A 10 8.81 1.80 -2.83
CA ASP A 10 7.42 2.11 -2.48
C ASP A 10 7.35 2.95 -1.19
N ILE A 11 6.64 4.06 -1.28
CA ILE A 11 6.47 5.03 -0.18
C ILE A 11 5.85 4.36 1.04
N HIS A 12 4.88 3.45 0.86
CA HIS A 12 4.23 2.74 1.95
C HIS A 12 5.20 1.80 2.68
N LEU A 13 6.04 1.05 1.94
CA LEU A 13 7.07 0.20 2.53
C LEU A 13 8.08 1.01 3.34
N ASN A 14 8.55 2.14 2.79
CA ASN A 14 9.51 3.01 3.45
C ASN A 14 8.92 3.66 4.69
N TYR A 15 7.64 4.06 4.65
CA TYR A 15 6.95 4.61 5.82
C TYR A 15 6.91 3.61 6.98
N PHE A 16 6.44 2.39 6.76
CA PHE A 16 6.36 1.38 7.84
C PHE A 16 7.73 1.00 8.40
N ARG A 17 8.76 0.91 7.55
CA ARG A 17 10.14 0.68 7.98
C ARG A 17 10.65 1.83 8.82
N SER A 18 10.41 3.08 8.40
CA SER A 18 10.84 4.28 9.12
C SER A 18 10.21 4.39 10.50
N VAL A 19 8.92 4.06 10.65
CA VAL A 19 8.24 4.02 11.95
C VAL A 19 8.86 2.96 12.87
N ALA A 20 9.16 1.77 12.35
CA ALA A 20 9.81 0.72 13.14
C ALA A 20 11.24 1.12 13.56
N ASP A 21 11.99 1.77 12.68
CA ASP A 21 13.33 2.26 12.97
C ASP A 21 13.32 3.42 13.97
N GLU A 22 12.33 4.32 13.91
CA GLU A 22 12.10 5.36 14.92
C GLU A 22 11.91 4.75 16.32
N LYS A 23 11.02 3.78 16.48
CA LYS A 23 10.79 3.14 17.79
C LYS A 23 12.02 2.37 18.28
N LYS A 24 12.79 1.78 17.36
CA LYS A 24 14.07 1.16 17.69
C LYS A 24 15.11 2.18 18.14
N ALA A 25 15.15 3.36 17.53
CA ALA A 25 16.03 4.46 17.97
C ALA A 25 15.60 4.98 19.34
N MET A 26 14.31 5.15 19.61
CA MET A 26 13.79 5.52 20.93
C MET A 26 14.22 4.53 22.02
N LEU A 27 14.16 3.22 21.74
CA LEU A 27 14.67 2.21 22.69
C LEU A 27 16.18 2.39 22.96
N ARG A 28 16.98 2.75 21.96
CA ARG A 28 18.41 3.03 22.18
C ARG A 28 18.61 4.27 23.07
N ILE A 29 17.82 5.33 22.86
CA ILE A 29 17.83 6.54 23.67
C ILE A 29 17.46 6.20 25.13
N GLU A 30 16.40 5.44 25.38
CA GLU A 30 16.03 5.07 26.75
C GLU A 30 17.11 4.21 27.44
N ARG A 31 17.80 3.35 26.69
CA ARG A 31 18.96 2.60 27.21
C ARG A 31 20.17 3.49 27.48
N SER A 32 20.42 4.50 26.66
CA SER A 32 21.55 5.40 26.88
C SER A 32 21.41 6.26 28.13
N ARG A 33 20.19 6.47 28.63
CA ARG A 33 19.93 7.20 29.89
C ARG A 33 20.41 6.48 31.16
N PHE A 34 20.87 5.24 31.06
CA PHE A 34 21.57 4.56 32.15
C PHE A 34 23.04 4.98 32.26
N PHE A 35 23.60 5.58 31.20
CA PHE A 35 24.96 6.07 31.23
C PHE A 35 25.00 7.47 31.81
N PRO A 36 26.15 7.84 32.44
CA PRO A 36 26.36 9.20 32.93
C PRO A 36 26.32 10.22 31.80
N GLU A 37 25.67 11.34 32.06
CA GLU A 37 25.65 12.47 31.16
C GLU A 37 26.87 13.37 31.39
N LEU A 38 27.63 13.61 30.34
CA LEU A 38 28.76 14.53 30.37
C LEU A 38 28.34 15.87 29.74
N SER A 39 28.42 16.93 30.50
CA SER A 39 28.14 18.28 30.03
C SER A 39 29.41 19.13 30.01
N VAL A 40 29.61 19.87 28.91
CA VAL A 40 30.69 20.84 28.76
C VAL A 40 30.06 22.17 28.38
N GLY A 41 30.29 23.16 29.16
CA GLY A 41 29.78 24.52 28.95
C GLY A 41 30.92 25.53 28.86
N TYR A 42 30.76 26.51 27.98
CA TYR A 42 31.61 27.69 27.92
C TYR A 42 30.75 28.92 28.15
N VAL A 43 31.13 29.75 29.15
CA VAL A 43 30.37 30.95 29.49
C VAL A 43 31.33 32.13 29.39
N ARG A 44 30.94 33.12 28.58
CA ARG A 44 31.61 34.41 28.51
C ARG A 44 30.74 35.48 29.15
N GLN A 45 31.18 36.09 30.25
CA GLN A 45 30.49 37.19 30.92
C GLN A 45 31.25 38.48 30.75
N LYS A 46 30.52 39.56 30.41
CA LYS A 46 31.02 40.94 30.45
C LYS A 46 30.40 41.62 31.66
N ILE A 47 31.20 41.84 32.70
CA ILE A 47 30.79 42.57 33.89
C ILE A 47 31.58 43.91 33.88
N ALA A 48 30.87 45.03 33.68
CA ALA A 48 31.51 46.35 33.73
C ALA A 48 31.98 46.64 35.17
N PRO A 49 33.26 47.12 35.39
CA PRO A 49 34.25 47.62 34.44
C PRO A 49 35.24 46.55 33.93
N LEU A 50 35.10 45.28 34.32
CA LEU A 50 35.99 44.17 33.91
C LEU A 50 35.48 43.55 32.59
N SER A 51 36.25 43.64 31.53
CA SER A 51 35.93 43.03 30.26
C SER A 51 36.46 41.60 30.18
N GLY A 52 35.53 40.62 29.95
CA GLY A 52 35.87 39.31 29.49
C GLY A 52 36.33 38.30 30.54
N LEU A 53 35.42 37.86 31.41
CA LEU A 53 35.60 36.63 32.19
C LEU A 53 35.13 35.45 31.35
N ASP A 54 36.05 34.63 30.89
CA ASP A 54 35.77 33.37 30.17
C ASP A 54 35.90 32.22 31.17
N SER A 55 34.88 31.38 31.25
CA SER A 55 34.87 30.20 32.11
C SER A 55 34.41 28.95 31.39
N TRP A 56 35.06 27.83 31.68
CA TRP A 56 34.69 26.51 31.25
C TRP A 56 34.05 25.77 32.40
N MET A 57 32.95 25.11 32.12
CA MET A 57 32.24 24.25 33.06
C MET A 57 32.22 22.84 32.52
N VAL A 58 32.65 21.87 33.30
CA VAL A 58 32.54 20.44 33.00
C VAL A 58 31.71 19.82 34.12
N GLY A 59 30.63 19.15 33.74
CA GLY A 59 29.73 18.47 34.66
C GLY A 59 29.55 17.01 34.28
N ILE A 60 29.42 16.16 35.28
CA ILE A 60 29.03 14.75 35.14
C ILE A 60 27.78 14.53 35.97
N SER A 61 26.71 14.07 35.36
CA SER A 61 25.44 13.77 36.02
C SER A 61 25.17 12.27 35.98
N PHE A 62 24.82 11.70 37.14
CA PHE A 62 24.45 10.27 37.27
C PHE A 62 22.98 10.14 37.65
N PRO A 63 22.20 9.29 36.96
CA PRO A 63 20.84 8.98 37.38
C PRO A 63 20.87 8.14 38.67
N VAL A 64 20.37 8.70 39.78
CA VAL A 64 20.35 8.01 41.09
C VAL A 64 19.16 7.09 41.25
N LEU A 65 18.06 7.35 40.52
CA LEU A 65 16.82 6.58 40.60
C LEU A 65 16.66 5.68 39.37
N PHE A 66 16.97 4.40 39.49
CA PHE A 66 16.92 3.43 38.39
C PHE A 66 15.52 2.81 38.15
N PHE A 67 14.64 2.82 39.14
CA PHE A 67 13.31 2.19 39.00
C PHE A 67 12.43 2.77 37.88
N PRO A 68 12.25 4.09 37.74
CA PRO A 68 11.47 4.65 36.65
C PRO A 68 12.10 4.36 35.27
N GLN A 69 13.43 4.29 35.22
CA GLN A 69 14.17 4.06 33.99
C GLN A 69 13.98 2.64 33.46
N HIS A 70 13.97 1.63 34.32
CA HIS A 70 13.66 0.25 33.93
C HIS A 70 12.28 0.13 33.28
N SER A 71 11.27 0.81 33.84
CA SER A 71 9.91 0.83 33.30
C SER A 71 9.85 1.47 31.91
N ARG A 72 10.57 2.60 31.72
CA ARG A 72 10.67 3.29 30.41
C ARG A 72 11.34 2.43 29.35
N VAL A 73 12.46 1.76 29.69
CA VAL A 73 13.13 0.85 28.77
C VAL A 73 12.24 -0.34 28.42
N ARG A 74 11.52 -0.88 29.39
CA ARG A 74 10.58 -1.98 29.14
C ARG A 74 9.44 -1.54 28.21
N GLN A 75 8.87 -0.36 28.45
CA GLN A 75 7.87 0.23 27.56
C GLN A 75 8.42 0.43 26.14
N ALA A 76 9.56 1.12 25.99
CA ALA A 76 10.17 1.37 24.69
C ALA A 76 10.52 0.06 23.95
N LYS A 77 10.87 -1.01 24.67
CA LYS A 77 11.08 -2.33 24.09
C LYS A 77 9.80 -2.93 23.52
N ILE A 78 8.69 -2.81 24.27
CA ILE A 78 7.38 -3.29 23.83
C ILE A 78 6.92 -2.47 22.62
N ASP A 79 7.03 -1.13 22.66
CA ASP A 79 6.66 -0.24 21.58
C ASP A 79 7.45 -0.55 20.28
N SER A 80 8.76 -0.80 20.42
CA SER A 80 9.61 -1.22 19.31
C SER A 80 9.21 -2.58 18.74
N TYR A 81 8.79 -3.52 19.58
CA TYR A 81 8.29 -4.83 19.14
C TYR A 81 6.96 -4.71 18.41
N ILE A 82 6.02 -3.92 18.96
CA ILE A 82 4.71 -3.65 18.33
C ILE A 82 4.92 -3.03 16.95
N ALA A 83 5.67 -1.93 16.87
CA ALA A 83 5.92 -1.23 15.61
C ALA A 83 6.56 -2.12 14.54
N ARG A 84 7.49 -3.01 14.95
CA ARG A 84 8.07 -3.99 14.05
C ARG A 84 7.05 -5.00 13.54
N THR A 85 6.22 -5.55 14.44
CA THR A 85 5.20 -6.54 14.08
C THR A 85 4.13 -5.92 13.18
N GLU A 86 3.73 -4.67 13.46
CA GLU A 86 2.81 -3.91 12.61
C GLU A 86 3.41 -3.65 11.23
N ALA A 87 4.68 -3.25 11.14
CA ALA A 87 5.36 -3.07 9.87
C ALA A 87 5.38 -4.38 9.05
N GLU A 88 5.75 -5.51 9.67
CA GLU A 88 5.75 -6.81 9.00
C GLU A 88 4.33 -7.25 8.57
N SER A 89 3.30 -6.94 9.37
CA SER A 89 1.89 -7.23 9.04
C SER A 89 1.42 -6.40 7.86
N ASN A 90 1.68 -5.09 7.87
CA ASN A 90 1.29 -4.19 6.78
C ASN A 90 2.00 -4.54 5.47
N ILE A 91 3.28 -4.93 5.53
CA ILE A 91 4.03 -5.39 4.36
C ILE A 91 3.40 -6.68 3.78
N ARG A 92 3.01 -7.62 4.64
CA ARG A 92 2.30 -8.83 4.17
C ARG A 92 0.94 -8.51 3.54
N GLN A 93 0.16 -7.60 4.15
CA GLN A 93 -1.13 -7.17 3.58
C GLN A 93 -0.95 -6.51 2.21
N LEU A 94 0.08 -5.68 2.07
CA LEU A 94 0.41 -5.04 0.80
C LEU A 94 0.77 -6.07 -0.28
N ASN A 95 1.62 -7.05 0.05
CA ASN A 95 1.98 -8.15 -0.86
C ASN A 95 0.75 -8.97 -1.29
N ASN A 96 -0.12 -9.31 -0.32
CA ASN A 96 -1.35 -10.05 -0.61
C ASN A 96 -2.28 -9.23 -1.53
N LYS A 97 -2.36 -7.91 -1.34
CA LYS A 97 -3.17 -7.04 -2.22
C LYS A 97 -2.64 -7.01 -3.65
N VAL A 98 -1.33 -6.91 -3.82
CA VAL A 98 -0.70 -6.96 -5.15
C VAL A 98 -0.93 -8.32 -5.83
N GLU A 99 -0.86 -9.41 -5.07
CA GLU A 99 -1.15 -10.76 -5.59
C GLU A 99 -2.61 -10.88 -6.00
N GLU A 100 -3.55 -10.42 -5.15
CA GLU A 100 -5.00 -10.38 -5.45
C GLU A 100 -5.27 -9.62 -6.75
N LEU A 101 -4.72 -8.41 -6.89
CA LEU A 101 -4.88 -7.58 -8.09
C LEU A 101 -4.27 -8.23 -9.33
N SER A 102 -3.13 -8.90 -9.19
CA SER A 102 -2.49 -9.62 -10.29
C SER A 102 -3.34 -10.81 -10.78
N VAL A 103 -3.99 -11.52 -9.85
CA VAL A 103 -4.92 -12.61 -10.17
C VAL A 103 -6.19 -12.05 -10.83
N ALA A 104 -6.74 -10.96 -10.28
CA ALA A 104 -7.92 -10.29 -10.86
C ALA A 104 -7.62 -9.82 -12.29
N LEU A 105 -6.49 -9.16 -12.51
CA LEU A 105 -6.08 -8.70 -13.85
C LEU A 105 -5.99 -9.84 -14.85
N ARG A 106 -5.41 -10.97 -14.46
CA ARG A 106 -5.32 -12.15 -15.33
C ARG A 106 -6.69 -12.71 -15.66
N LYS A 107 -7.56 -12.85 -14.65
CA LYS A 107 -8.94 -13.36 -14.81
C LYS A 107 -9.73 -12.48 -15.80
N GLU A 108 -9.71 -11.17 -15.59
CA GLU A 108 -10.45 -10.26 -16.47
C GLU A 108 -9.83 -10.21 -17.89
N GLY A 109 -8.53 -10.38 -18.02
CA GLY A 109 -7.87 -10.55 -19.32
C GLY A 109 -8.34 -11.82 -20.06
N GLU A 110 -8.57 -12.91 -19.33
CA GLU A 110 -9.17 -14.14 -19.90
C GLU A 110 -10.64 -13.95 -20.28
N HIS A 111 -11.42 -13.21 -19.49
CA HIS A 111 -12.79 -12.83 -19.83
C HIS A 111 -12.83 -11.97 -21.10
N ILE A 112 -12.00 -10.96 -21.23
CA ILE A 112 -11.91 -10.13 -22.44
C ILE A 112 -11.60 -11.02 -23.65
N ARG A 113 -10.66 -11.94 -23.51
CA ARG A 113 -10.32 -12.87 -24.61
C ARG A 113 -11.51 -13.76 -24.98
N TYR A 114 -12.22 -14.31 -23.99
CA TYR A 114 -13.44 -15.10 -24.24
C TYR A 114 -14.47 -14.29 -25.03
N TYR A 115 -14.75 -13.06 -24.61
CA TYR A 115 -15.70 -12.20 -25.32
C TYR A 115 -15.24 -11.88 -26.74
N THR A 116 -13.99 -11.52 -26.92
CA THR A 116 -13.47 -11.08 -28.24
C THR A 116 -13.33 -12.21 -29.25
N THR A 117 -12.97 -13.43 -28.80
CA THR A 117 -12.73 -14.56 -29.71
C THR A 117 -13.95 -15.46 -29.93
N GLY A 118 -14.95 -15.41 -29.04
CA GLY A 118 -16.14 -16.29 -29.07
C GLY A 118 -17.43 -15.50 -29.00
N ALA A 119 -17.77 -15.01 -27.79
CA ALA A 119 -19.10 -14.52 -27.51
C ALA A 119 -19.59 -13.34 -28.38
N LEU A 120 -18.72 -12.37 -28.68
CA LEU A 120 -19.08 -11.22 -29.54
C LEU A 120 -19.34 -11.63 -31.00
N PRO A 121 -18.48 -12.42 -31.66
CA PRO A 121 -18.80 -12.95 -33.00
C PRO A 121 -20.09 -13.77 -33.04
N GLU A 122 -20.33 -14.60 -32.02
CA GLU A 122 -21.58 -15.39 -31.92
C GLU A 122 -22.80 -14.48 -31.73
N ALA A 123 -22.70 -13.43 -30.90
CA ALA A 123 -23.79 -12.47 -30.72
C ALA A 123 -24.10 -11.70 -32.02
N GLU A 124 -23.10 -11.37 -32.82
CA GLU A 124 -23.27 -10.72 -34.10
C GLU A 124 -23.94 -11.66 -35.14
N ALA A 125 -23.51 -12.92 -35.17
CA ALA A 125 -24.12 -13.93 -35.99
C ALA A 125 -25.58 -14.18 -35.62
N LEU A 126 -25.88 -14.28 -34.31
CA LEU A 126 -27.24 -14.42 -33.78
C LEU A 126 -28.13 -13.25 -34.22
N LEU A 127 -27.67 -12.00 -34.05
CA LEU A 127 -28.45 -10.82 -34.47
C LEU A 127 -28.70 -10.78 -35.97
N LYS A 128 -27.68 -11.13 -36.75
CA LYS A 128 -27.80 -11.20 -38.21
C LYS A 128 -28.86 -12.23 -38.62
N SER A 129 -28.78 -13.44 -38.08
CA SER A 129 -29.76 -14.51 -38.33
C SER A 129 -31.17 -14.11 -37.90
N ALA A 130 -31.34 -13.63 -36.66
CA ALA A 130 -32.63 -13.19 -36.14
C ALA A 130 -33.24 -12.04 -36.96
N THR A 131 -32.39 -11.12 -37.46
CA THR A 131 -32.87 -10.04 -38.34
C THR A 131 -33.38 -10.53 -39.68
N VAL A 132 -32.73 -11.53 -40.29
CA VAL A 132 -33.17 -12.15 -41.56
C VAL A 132 -34.49 -12.89 -41.32
N GLN A 133 -34.54 -13.76 -40.33
CA GLN A 133 -35.75 -14.57 -40.03
C GLN A 133 -36.96 -13.69 -39.70
N PHE A 134 -36.77 -12.58 -38.98
CA PHE A 134 -37.84 -11.63 -38.72
C PHE A 134 -38.34 -10.93 -40.00
N LYS A 135 -37.45 -10.53 -40.92
CA LYS A 135 -37.81 -9.92 -42.20
C LYS A 135 -38.54 -10.85 -43.13
N GLU A 136 -38.21 -12.16 -43.04
CA GLU A 136 -38.83 -13.22 -43.84
C GLU A 136 -40.12 -13.76 -43.20
N ASN A 137 -40.55 -13.17 -42.06
CA ASN A 137 -41.70 -13.61 -41.25
C ASN A 137 -41.59 -15.07 -40.74
N GLU A 138 -40.37 -15.57 -40.56
CA GLU A 138 -40.10 -16.90 -40.02
C GLU A 138 -40.11 -16.91 -38.49
N THR A 139 -39.94 -15.73 -37.83
CA THR A 139 -39.98 -15.56 -36.38
C THR A 139 -40.90 -14.41 -35.97
N ASP A 140 -41.46 -14.53 -34.77
CA ASP A 140 -42.26 -13.46 -34.20
C ASP A 140 -41.38 -12.34 -33.54
N ILE A 141 -42.02 -11.23 -33.21
CA ILE A 141 -41.37 -10.09 -32.57
C ILE A 141 -40.78 -10.46 -31.20
N THR A 142 -41.36 -11.40 -30.47
CA THR A 142 -40.91 -11.83 -29.15
C THR A 142 -39.55 -12.54 -29.25
N GLN A 143 -39.41 -13.46 -30.19
CA GLN A 143 -38.14 -14.17 -30.43
C GLN A 143 -37.06 -13.23 -30.95
N PHE A 144 -37.42 -12.29 -31.83
CA PHE A 144 -36.46 -11.25 -32.30
C PHE A 144 -35.95 -10.40 -31.12
N VAL A 145 -36.84 -9.91 -30.24
CA VAL A 145 -36.50 -9.12 -29.07
C VAL A 145 -35.63 -9.91 -28.07
N GLN A 146 -35.91 -11.20 -27.88
CA GLN A 146 -35.10 -12.09 -27.05
C GLN A 146 -33.68 -12.22 -27.59
N SER A 147 -33.51 -12.42 -28.89
CA SER A 147 -32.20 -12.50 -29.55
C SER A 147 -31.40 -11.15 -29.44
N LEU A 148 -32.13 -10.03 -29.59
CA LEU A 148 -31.56 -8.72 -29.39
C LEU A 148 -31.07 -8.49 -27.97
N ASN A 149 -31.88 -8.90 -26.98
CA ASN A 149 -31.52 -8.78 -25.56
C ASN A 149 -30.33 -9.68 -25.22
N ALA A 150 -30.27 -10.91 -25.70
CA ALA A 150 -29.16 -11.83 -25.52
C ALA A 150 -27.85 -11.23 -26.05
N ALA A 151 -27.86 -10.67 -27.25
CA ALA A 151 -26.69 -10.03 -27.84
C ALA A 151 -26.25 -8.77 -27.08
N ARG A 152 -27.22 -7.98 -26.56
CA ARG A 152 -26.92 -6.82 -25.69
C ARG A 152 -26.26 -7.22 -24.39
N GLU A 153 -26.74 -8.28 -23.74
CA GLU A 153 -26.13 -8.80 -22.51
C GLU A 153 -24.67 -9.23 -22.73
N ILE A 154 -24.38 -9.91 -23.84
CA ILE A 154 -23.00 -10.26 -24.20
C ILE A 154 -22.12 -9.01 -24.36
N ARG A 155 -22.60 -7.99 -25.05
CA ARG A 155 -21.86 -6.72 -25.20
C ARG A 155 -21.66 -6.00 -23.87
N ARG A 156 -22.68 -6.01 -23.00
CA ARG A 156 -22.57 -5.44 -21.65
C ARG A 156 -21.52 -6.16 -20.83
N GLY A 157 -21.54 -7.48 -20.82
CA GLY A 157 -20.54 -8.29 -20.10
C GLY A 157 -19.11 -8.04 -20.59
N TYR A 158 -18.92 -7.82 -21.90
CA TYR A 158 -17.62 -7.41 -22.43
C TYR A 158 -17.16 -6.06 -21.90
N ILE A 159 -18.03 -5.06 -21.88
CA ILE A 159 -17.71 -3.70 -21.37
C ILE A 159 -17.38 -3.78 -19.88
N GLU A 160 -18.12 -4.55 -19.10
CA GLU A 160 -17.86 -4.76 -17.68
C GLU A 160 -16.51 -5.43 -17.44
N ALA A 161 -16.14 -6.43 -18.25
CA ALA A 161 -14.84 -7.08 -18.16
C ALA A 161 -13.68 -6.12 -18.51
N VAL A 162 -13.84 -5.29 -19.55
CA VAL A 162 -12.84 -4.25 -19.90
C VAL A 162 -12.71 -3.22 -18.78
N TYR A 163 -13.82 -2.80 -18.20
CA TYR A 163 -13.82 -1.87 -17.08
C TYR A 163 -13.08 -2.45 -15.85
N ALA A 164 -13.44 -3.68 -15.47
CA ALA A 164 -12.81 -4.36 -14.33
C ALA A 164 -11.30 -4.59 -14.56
N TYR A 165 -10.91 -4.95 -15.79
CA TYR A 165 -9.49 -5.07 -16.17
C TYR A 165 -8.73 -3.75 -15.97
N ASN A 166 -9.29 -2.65 -16.48
CA ASN A 166 -8.65 -1.34 -16.40
C ASN A 166 -8.53 -0.85 -14.95
N ILE A 167 -9.55 -1.07 -14.11
CA ILE A 167 -9.48 -0.73 -12.67
C ILE A 167 -8.37 -1.53 -11.98
N SER A 168 -8.34 -2.85 -12.19
CA SER A 168 -7.30 -3.71 -11.58
C SER A 168 -5.89 -3.33 -12.07
N ALA A 169 -5.74 -2.91 -13.34
CA ALA A 169 -4.48 -2.47 -13.90
C ALA A 169 -4.00 -1.14 -13.27
N LEU A 170 -4.91 -0.17 -13.12
CA LEU A 170 -4.61 1.12 -12.50
C LEU A 170 -4.27 0.97 -11.02
N GLU A 171 -5.03 0.15 -10.28
CA GLU A 171 -4.73 -0.14 -8.88
C GLU A 171 -3.36 -0.82 -8.74
N LEU A 172 -3.02 -1.77 -9.63
CA LEU A 172 -1.73 -2.44 -9.59
C LEU A 172 -0.57 -1.47 -9.88
N GLU A 173 -0.78 -0.50 -10.79
CA GLU A 173 0.22 0.53 -11.10
C GLU A 173 0.55 1.42 -9.89
N LEU A 174 -0.42 1.69 -9.00
CA LEU A 174 -0.20 2.45 -7.77
C LEU A 174 0.80 1.76 -6.82
N TYR A 175 0.86 0.43 -6.83
CA TYR A 175 1.77 -0.35 -5.97
C TYR A 175 3.10 -0.68 -6.66
N SER A 176 3.23 -0.43 -7.96
CA SER A 176 4.44 -0.74 -8.74
C SER A 176 5.36 0.46 -8.97
N ARG A 177 4.93 1.64 -8.57
CA ARG A 177 5.72 2.89 -8.61
C ARG A 177 6.41 3.15 -7.28
#